data_833a36f0a24d9fa1994cc094ea6c568a
#
_entry.id   833a36f0a24d9fa1994cc094ea6c568a
#
_cell.length_a   1.000
_cell.length_b   1.000
_cell.length_c   1.000
_cell.angle_alpha   90.00
_cell.angle_beta   90.00
_cell.angle_gamma   90.00
#
_symmetry.space_group_name_H-M   'P 1'
#
loop_
_entity.id
_entity.type
_entity.pdbx_description
1 polymer ?
#
loop_
_entity_poly.entity_id
_entity_poly.type
_entity_poly.pdbx_seq_one_letter_code
_entity_poly.pdbx_strand_id
1 'polypeptide(L)'
;MSRPHAPKLALCAIVVVALAAPTIAAGDPGTGGSEAPPPPQTEGVITASSPQIAMSTRAGTMVRKLARFRGTARGAAGRTVAIERFDATTQRWATIATTKVDGDGSYVARWRPTKAGQLQIRAVVRSAYNAVAANASPELAITIHRPAMATWYGPGFYGRTTACGVRMTRTLLGVAHKTLKCGTKVAVLYKGRRIDVPVVDRGPFRHGTKYDLTAATAQALGFDHTDRLGAIRLRTAP
;
A
#
# COMPACT_ATOMS: atom_id res chain seq x y z
N MET A 1 -55.76 -8.63 32.74
CA MET A 1 -54.95 -9.61 32.01
C MET A 1 -54.50 -8.99 30.71
N SER A 2 -53.38 -8.32 30.70
CA SER A 2 -52.82 -7.63 29.52
C SER A 2 -51.52 -8.35 29.10
N ARG A 3 -51.48 -8.78 27.82
CA ARG A 3 -50.32 -9.47 27.25
C ARG A 3 -49.23 -8.43 26.85
N PRO A 4 -47.97 -8.69 27.07
CA PRO A 4 -46.91 -7.79 26.64
C PRO A 4 -46.62 -7.97 25.13
N HIS A 5 -46.41 -6.84 24.43
CA HIS A 5 -45.95 -6.78 23.06
C HIS A 5 -44.45 -7.06 22.99
N ALA A 6 -44.04 -8.02 22.15
CA ALA A 6 -42.64 -8.30 21.83
C ALA A 6 -42.14 -7.26 20.81
N PRO A 7 -40.87 -6.78 20.91
CA PRO A 7 -40.31 -5.90 19.91
C PRO A 7 -39.91 -6.67 18.65
N LYS A 8 -40.27 -6.13 17.49
CA LYS A 8 -39.84 -6.63 16.18
C LYS A 8 -38.36 -6.37 15.97
N LEU A 9 -37.58 -7.45 15.93
CA LEU A 9 -36.20 -7.42 15.49
C LEU A 9 -36.10 -7.02 14.02
N ALA A 10 -35.48 -5.91 13.74
CA ALA A 10 -35.12 -5.49 12.38
C ALA A 10 -33.97 -6.36 11.88
N LEU A 11 -34.29 -7.17 10.87
CA LEU A 11 -33.30 -8.01 10.16
C LEU A 11 -32.39 -7.10 9.34
N CYS A 12 -31.16 -6.92 9.81
CA CYS A 12 -30.10 -6.25 9.05
C CYS A 12 -29.66 -7.21 7.94
N ALA A 13 -30.00 -6.90 6.69
CA ALA A 13 -29.52 -7.66 5.53
C ALA A 13 -28.02 -7.43 5.37
N ILE A 14 -27.21 -8.44 5.70
CA ILE A 14 -25.80 -8.50 5.37
C ILE A 14 -25.71 -8.87 3.89
N VAL A 15 -25.35 -7.92 3.04
CA VAL A 15 -24.96 -8.21 1.65
C VAL A 15 -23.57 -8.85 1.72
N VAL A 16 -23.54 -10.16 1.67
CA VAL A 16 -22.32 -10.93 1.44
C VAL A 16 -21.99 -10.83 -0.04
N VAL A 17 -21.04 -10.00 -0.40
CA VAL A 17 -20.40 -10.09 -1.72
C VAL A 17 -19.55 -11.35 -1.71
N ALA A 18 -20.05 -12.39 -2.35
CA ALA A 18 -19.31 -13.61 -2.59
C ALA A 18 -18.12 -13.30 -3.51
N LEU A 19 -16.92 -13.20 -2.92
CA LEU A 19 -15.69 -13.34 -3.67
C LEU A 19 -15.64 -14.80 -4.14
N ALA A 20 -15.79 -14.99 -5.46
CA ALA A 20 -15.52 -16.27 -6.08
C ALA A 20 -14.03 -16.63 -5.84
N ALA A 21 -13.78 -17.59 -4.97
CA ALA A 21 -12.47 -18.20 -4.85
C ALA A 21 -12.14 -18.94 -6.15
N PRO A 22 -10.94 -18.77 -6.72
CA PRO A 22 -10.54 -19.62 -7.84
C PRO A 22 -10.38 -21.05 -7.32
N THR A 23 -11.13 -21.97 -7.94
CA THR A 23 -10.94 -23.42 -7.78
C THR A 23 -9.51 -23.77 -8.16
N ILE A 24 -8.73 -24.23 -7.18
CA ILE A 24 -7.42 -24.81 -7.43
C ILE A 24 -7.67 -26.18 -8.07
N ALA A 25 -7.52 -26.27 -9.38
CA ALA A 25 -7.37 -27.53 -10.06
C ALA A 25 -6.03 -28.14 -9.61
N ALA A 26 -6.06 -29.36 -9.07
CA ALA A 26 -4.86 -30.16 -8.82
C ALA A 26 -4.19 -30.42 -10.18
N GLY A 27 -3.14 -29.67 -10.48
CA GLY A 27 -2.33 -29.82 -11.69
C GLY A 27 -1.12 -30.67 -11.41
N ASP A 28 -0.89 -31.58 -12.32
CA ASP A 28 0.24 -32.51 -12.48
C ASP A 28 1.62 -31.91 -12.16
N PRO A 29 2.53 -32.65 -11.50
CA PRO A 29 3.90 -32.18 -11.24
C PRO A 29 4.77 -32.43 -12.46
N GLY A 30 4.79 -31.47 -13.41
CA GLY A 30 5.72 -31.63 -14.53
C GLY A 30 5.42 -30.79 -15.75
N THR A 31 5.48 -29.48 -15.62
CA THR A 31 5.91 -28.57 -16.71
C THR A 31 6.21 -27.22 -16.08
N GLY A 32 7.48 -26.78 -16.08
CA GLY A 32 7.91 -25.47 -15.66
C GLY A 32 7.28 -24.38 -16.53
N GLY A 33 6.01 -24.10 -16.31
CA GLY A 33 5.31 -22.97 -16.86
C GLY A 33 5.90 -21.71 -16.25
N SER A 34 6.66 -20.95 -17.02
CA SER A 34 7.11 -19.62 -16.67
C SER A 34 5.86 -18.73 -16.59
N GLU A 35 5.28 -18.62 -15.39
CA GLU A 35 4.21 -17.67 -15.13
C GLU A 35 4.73 -16.27 -15.46
N ALA A 36 4.06 -15.60 -16.38
CA ALA A 36 4.41 -14.23 -16.76
C ALA A 36 4.41 -13.37 -15.49
N PRO A 37 5.44 -12.52 -15.30
CA PRO A 37 5.53 -11.69 -14.12
C PRO A 37 4.29 -10.81 -14.01
N PRO A 38 3.74 -10.61 -12.78
CA PRO A 38 2.58 -9.76 -12.59
C PRO A 38 2.89 -8.35 -13.12
N PRO A 39 1.96 -7.74 -13.86
CA PRO A 39 2.15 -6.41 -14.39
C PRO A 39 2.38 -5.40 -13.25
N PRO A 40 3.18 -4.36 -13.48
CA PRO A 40 3.38 -3.31 -12.47
C PRO A 40 2.03 -2.66 -12.16
N GLN A 41 1.71 -2.56 -10.87
CA GLN A 41 0.49 -1.92 -10.43
C GLN A 41 0.72 -0.41 -10.45
N THR A 42 -0.17 0.34 -11.10
CA THR A 42 -0.20 1.80 -10.90
C THR A 42 -0.69 2.05 -9.48
N GLU A 43 0.08 2.80 -8.68
CA GLU A 43 -0.34 3.24 -7.36
C GLU A 43 -1.57 4.17 -7.50
N GLY A 44 -2.72 3.55 -7.57
CA GLY A 44 -4.00 4.21 -7.76
C GLY A 44 -4.45 5.03 -6.56
N VAL A 45 -5.50 5.80 -6.75
CA VAL A 45 -6.29 6.37 -5.66
C VAL A 45 -7.12 5.25 -5.06
N ILE A 46 -7.00 5.06 -3.76
CA ILE A 46 -7.83 4.15 -2.97
C ILE A 46 -8.86 4.96 -2.20
N THR A 47 -10.07 4.42 -2.03
CA THR A 47 -11.19 5.10 -1.39
C THR A 47 -11.82 4.18 -0.35
N ALA A 48 -12.15 4.75 0.79
CA ALA A 48 -13.00 4.14 1.81
C ALA A 48 -14.20 5.05 2.08
N SER A 49 -15.39 4.50 2.17
CA SER A 49 -16.61 5.27 2.41
C SER A 49 -17.57 4.56 3.36
N SER A 50 -18.19 5.35 4.20
CA SER A 50 -19.37 5.03 4.98
C SER A 50 -20.49 6.03 4.62
N PRO A 51 -21.74 5.85 5.08
CA PRO A 51 -22.79 6.80 4.80
C PRO A 51 -22.50 8.24 5.23
N GLN A 52 -21.66 8.45 6.26
CA GLN A 52 -21.36 9.75 6.84
C GLN A 52 -20.06 10.35 6.34
N ILE A 53 -19.03 9.53 6.06
CA ILE A 53 -17.71 10.03 5.69
C ILE A 53 -17.06 9.14 4.65
N ALA A 54 -16.47 9.78 3.63
CA ALA A 54 -15.62 9.15 2.63
C ALA A 54 -14.22 9.73 2.68
N MET A 55 -13.21 8.92 2.38
CA MET A 55 -11.82 9.34 2.25
C MET A 55 -11.16 8.67 1.05
N SER A 56 -10.41 9.44 0.28
CA SER A 56 -9.58 8.96 -0.81
C SER A 56 -8.16 9.47 -0.68
N THR A 57 -7.19 8.63 -1.07
CA THR A 57 -5.77 8.97 -1.08
C THR A 57 -5.01 8.07 -2.07
N ARG A 58 -3.75 8.39 -2.37
CA ARG A 58 -2.88 7.45 -3.08
C ARG A 58 -2.47 6.29 -2.17
N ALA A 59 -2.45 5.08 -2.70
CA ALA A 59 -2.04 3.88 -1.97
C ALA A 59 -0.56 3.92 -1.53
N GLY A 60 0.28 4.68 -2.25
CA GLY A 60 1.70 4.84 -1.94
C GLY A 60 2.20 6.27 -2.02
N THR A 61 3.16 6.59 -1.16
CA THR A 61 3.93 7.83 -1.19
C THR A 61 5.34 7.60 -0.63
N MET A 62 6.16 8.64 -0.58
CA MET A 62 7.50 8.58 0.01
C MET A 62 7.61 9.44 1.26
N VAL A 63 8.56 9.09 2.13
CA VAL A 63 8.98 9.92 3.25
C VAL A 63 9.25 11.36 2.78
N ARG A 64 8.73 12.34 3.51
CA ARG A 64 8.80 13.79 3.26
C ARG A 64 8.07 14.29 2.01
N LYS A 65 7.42 13.43 1.22
CA LYS A 65 6.52 13.85 0.15
C LYS A 65 5.12 14.14 0.70
N LEU A 66 4.44 15.12 0.12
CA LEU A 66 3.12 15.54 0.56
C LEU A 66 2.07 14.48 0.16
N ALA A 67 1.49 13.82 1.16
CA ALA A 67 0.26 13.03 1.02
C ALA A 67 -0.97 13.95 1.15
N ARG A 68 -1.99 13.69 0.34
CA ARG A 68 -3.27 14.40 0.40
C ARG A 68 -4.39 13.38 0.60
N PHE A 69 -5.24 13.66 1.58
CA PHE A 69 -6.45 12.92 1.87
C PHE A 69 -7.63 13.79 1.51
N ARG A 70 -8.44 13.36 0.56
CA ARG A 70 -9.63 14.07 0.10
C ARG A 70 -10.85 13.27 0.44
N GLY A 71 -11.96 13.93 0.72
CA GLY A 71 -13.19 13.24 0.99
C GLY A 71 -14.35 14.18 1.26
N THR A 72 -15.45 13.56 1.69
CA THR A 72 -16.68 14.27 2.10
C THR A 72 -17.10 13.80 3.48
N ALA A 73 -17.68 14.69 4.26
CA ALA A 73 -18.26 14.41 5.57
C ALA A 73 -19.63 15.06 5.66
N ARG A 74 -20.69 14.24 5.49
CA ARG A 74 -22.08 14.72 5.42
C ARG A 74 -22.52 15.37 6.74
N GLY A 75 -23.17 16.51 6.66
CA GLY A 75 -23.68 17.25 7.84
C GLY A 75 -22.58 17.70 8.80
N ALA A 76 -21.33 17.77 8.35
CA ALA A 76 -20.19 18.10 9.19
C ALA A 76 -19.51 19.43 8.81
N ALA A 77 -20.16 20.31 8.03
CA ALA A 77 -19.63 21.62 7.65
C ALA A 77 -19.11 22.39 8.88
N GLY A 78 -17.93 22.98 8.76
CA GLY A 78 -17.23 23.68 9.85
C GLY A 78 -16.60 22.78 10.92
N ARG A 79 -16.93 21.49 10.99
CA ARG A 79 -16.34 20.56 11.96
C ARG A 79 -14.94 20.14 11.53
N THR A 80 -14.19 19.53 12.46
CA THR A 80 -12.84 19.05 12.19
C THR A 80 -12.86 17.59 11.78
N VAL A 81 -12.22 17.27 10.66
CA VAL A 81 -11.82 15.91 10.29
C VAL A 81 -10.38 15.68 10.75
N ALA A 82 -10.16 14.58 11.45
CA ALA A 82 -8.83 14.05 11.78
C ALA A 82 -8.53 12.87 10.89
N ILE A 83 -7.34 12.83 10.29
CA ILE A 83 -6.76 11.63 9.69
C ILE A 83 -5.94 10.94 10.77
N GLU A 84 -6.24 9.67 11.01
CA GLU A 84 -5.60 8.88 12.04
C GLU A 84 -4.87 7.68 11.42
N ARG A 85 -3.73 7.31 11.99
CA ARG A 85 -3.03 6.06 11.72
C ARG A 85 -3.15 5.11 12.90
N PHE A 86 -3.27 3.81 12.62
CA PHE A 86 -3.20 2.79 13.66
C PHE A 86 -1.74 2.55 14.07
N ASP A 87 -1.50 2.51 15.35
CA ASP A 87 -0.21 2.15 15.94
C ASP A 87 -0.31 0.74 16.54
N ALA A 88 0.29 -0.22 15.84
CA ALA A 88 0.21 -1.63 16.25
C ALA A 88 0.93 -1.94 17.57
N THR A 89 1.86 -1.08 18.00
CA THR A 89 2.58 -1.27 19.27
C THR A 89 1.70 -0.88 20.46
N THR A 90 1.00 0.24 20.36
CA THR A 90 0.14 0.74 21.42
C THR A 90 -1.33 0.34 21.25
N GLN A 91 -1.69 -0.34 20.15
CA GLN A 91 -3.05 -0.69 19.76
C GLN A 91 -4.01 0.52 19.74
N ARG A 92 -3.50 1.69 19.36
CA ARG A 92 -4.23 2.95 19.39
C ARG A 92 -4.16 3.70 18.07
N TRP A 93 -5.18 4.50 17.83
CA TRP A 93 -5.21 5.45 16.72
C TRP A 93 -4.54 6.76 17.12
N ALA A 94 -3.62 7.23 16.28
CA ALA A 94 -2.90 8.49 16.46
C ALA A 94 -3.22 9.44 15.31
N THR A 95 -3.58 10.68 15.62
CA THR A 95 -3.83 11.73 14.64
C THR A 95 -2.54 12.11 13.92
N ILE A 96 -2.58 12.13 12.58
CA ILE A 96 -1.45 12.52 11.72
C ILE A 96 -1.71 13.80 10.93
N ALA A 97 -2.98 14.18 10.74
CA ALA A 97 -3.39 15.44 10.12
C ALA A 97 -4.80 15.82 10.57
N THR A 98 -5.10 17.11 10.51
CA THR A 98 -6.45 17.64 10.74
C THR A 98 -6.79 18.68 9.67
N THR A 99 -8.07 18.85 9.39
CA THR A 99 -8.61 19.90 8.52
C THR A 99 -10.04 20.23 8.92
N LYS A 100 -10.55 21.38 8.48
CA LYS A 100 -11.98 21.71 8.56
C LYS A 100 -12.72 21.14 7.36
N VAL A 101 -13.98 20.81 7.56
CA VAL A 101 -14.93 20.47 6.50
C VAL A 101 -15.47 21.76 5.91
N ASP A 102 -15.40 21.89 4.60
CA ASP A 102 -15.90 23.04 3.86
C ASP A 102 -17.45 23.10 3.87
N GLY A 103 -18.03 24.21 3.43
CA GLY A 103 -19.49 24.43 3.45
C GLY A 103 -20.26 23.41 2.61
N ASP A 104 -19.66 22.85 1.56
CA ASP A 104 -20.20 21.81 0.70
C ASP A 104 -20.03 20.38 1.26
N GLY A 105 -19.44 20.26 2.44
CA GLY A 105 -19.14 18.97 3.07
C GLY A 105 -17.84 18.32 2.62
N SER A 106 -17.07 18.94 1.72
CA SER A 106 -15.78 18.41 1.28
C SER A 106 -14.66 18.73 2.29
N TYR A 107 -13.54 17.98 2.19
CA TYR A 107 -12.33 18.28 2.95
C TYR A 107 -11.05 17.83 2.24
N VAL A 108 -9.93 18.51 2.54
CA VAL A 108 -8.60 18.13 2.09
C VAL A 108 -7.61 18.23 3.24
N ALA A 109 -7.20 17.09 3.78
CA ALA A 109 -6.12 17.02 4.76
C ALA A 109 -4.77 16.78 4.08
N ARG A 110 -3.70 17.31 4.66
CA ARG A 110 -2.33 17.23 4.14
C ARG A 110 -1.38 16.70 5.20
N TRP A 111 -0.50 15.78 4.81
CA TRP A 111 0.47 15.18 5.71
C TRP A 111 1.81 14.94 5.01
N ARG A 112 2.90 15.09 5.76
CA ARG A 112 4.26 14.74 5.30
C ARG A 112 4.81 13.64 6.21
N PRO A 113 4.81 12.36 5.77
CA PRO A 113 5.31 11.26 6.58
C PRO A 113 6.80 11.41 6.86
N THR A 114 7.23 11.14 8.07
CA THR A 114 8.64 11.17 8.49
C THR A 114 9.27 9.79 8.55
N LYS A 115 8.47 8.73 8.61
CA LYS A 115 8.92 7.33 8.70
C LYS A 115 8.31 6.50 7.58
N ALA A 116 9.10 5.58 7.02
CA ALA A 116 8.63 4.59 6.07
C ALA A 116 7.90 3.45 6.82
N GLY A 117 6.87 2.88 6.19
CA GLY A 117 6.07 1.81 6.79
C GLY A 117 4.82 1.50 5.97
N GLN A 118 4.19 0.38 6.30
CA GLN A 118 2.83 0.07 5.89
C GLN A 118 1.90 0.51 7.04
N LEU A 119 0.89 1.30 6.72
CA LEU A 119 0.03 1.96 7.70
C LEU A 119 -1.44 1.66 7.40
N GLN A 120 -2.22 1.39 8.43
CA GLN A 120 -3.68 1.51 8.38
C GLN A 120 -4.05 2.93 8.78
N ILE A 121 -4.92 3.56 8.00
CA ILE A 121 -5.40 4.92 8.22
C ILE A 121 -6.91 4.99 8.12
N ARG A 122 -7.49 5.97 8.79
CA ARG A 122 -8.93 6.31 8.68
C ARG A 122 -9.14 7.81 8.81
N ALA A 123 -10.27 8.30 8.35
CA ALA A 123 -10.73 9.66 8.61
C ALA A 123 -11.83 9.63 9.68
N VAL A 124 -11.81 10.58 10.61
CA VAL A 124 -12.78 10.70 11.70
C VAL A 124 -13.26 12.13 11.82
N VAL A 125 -14.58 12.34 11.82
CA VAL A 125 -15.16 13.65 12.18
C VAL A 125 -15.11 13.80 13.70
N ARG A 126 -14.39 14.79 14.19
CA ARG A 126 -14.31 15.11 15.63
C ARG A 126 -15.65 15.68 16.11
N SER A 127 -16.23 15.05 17.12
CA SER A 127 -17.38 15.55 17.85
C SER A 127 -16.94 16.12 19.20
N ALA A 128 -17.66 17.12 19.69
CA ALA A 128 -17.49 17.60 21.07
C ALA A 128 -17.87 16.51 22.10
N TYR A 129 -18.67 15.53 21.69
CA TYR A 129 -19.17 14.44 22.53
C TYR A 129 -18.65 13.08 21.99
N ASN A 130 -17.50 12.70 22.29
CA ASN A 130 -16.74 11.43 22.21
C ASN A 130 -17.34 10.16 21.51
N ALA A 131 -18.32 10.25 20.63
CA ALA A 131 -18.85 9.11 19.88
C ALA A 131 -17.99 8.85 18.61
N VAL A 132 -16.88 8.16 18.75
CA VAL A 132 -15.85 7.97 17.70
C VAL A 132 -16.30 7.02 16.59
N ALA A 133 -17.04 5.95 16.90
CA ALA A 133 -17.28 4.86 15.95
C ALA A 133 -18.24 5.22 14.79
N ALA A 134 -19.27 6.04 15.04
CA ALA A 134 -20.27 6.37 14.03
C ALA A 134 -19.80 7.40 12.97
N ASN A 135 -18.67 8.08 13.21
CA ASN A 135 -18.15 9.19 12.40
C ASN A 135 -16.79 8.87 11.76
N ALA A 136 -16.43 7.60 11.66
CA ALA A 136 -15.19 7.16 11.04
C ALA A 136 -15.42 6.53 9.67
N SER A 137 -14.48 6.76 8.74
CA SER A 137 -14.42 5.99 7.49
C SER A 137 -13.97 4.54 7.78
N PRO A 138 -14.24 3.59 6.88
CA PRO A 138 -13.49 2.34 6.86
C PRO A 138 -11.99 2.60 6.74
N GLU A 139 -11.17 1.60 7.09
CA GLU A 139 -9.73 1.71 7.06
C GLU A 139 -9.17 1.58 5.64
N LEU A 140 -8.07 2.26 5.37
CA LEU A 140 -7.28 2.13 4.15
C LEU A 140 -5.84 1.76 4.50
N ALA A 141 -5.28 0.83 3.73
CA ALA A 141 -3.86 0.50 3.81
C ALA A 141 -3.05 1.39 2.86
N ILE A 142 -2.06 2.12 3.39
CA ILE A 142 -1.12 2.90 2.59
C ILE A 142 0.33 2.48 2.85
N THR A 143 1.18 2.67 1.85
CA THR A 143 2.62 2.36 1.96
C THR A 143 3.44 3.63 1.85
N ILE A 144 4.28 3.89 2.86
CA ILE A 144 5.25 4.98 2.86
C ILE A 144 6.62 4.42 2.53
N HIS A 145 7.13 4.73 1.36
CA HIS A 145 8.43 4.26 0.86
C HIS A 145 9.57 5.16 1.34
N ARG A 146 10.76 4.58 1.52
CA ARG A 146 11.99 5.32 1.78
C ARG A 146 12.64 5.69 0.44
N PRO A 147 13.00 6.95 0.20
CA PRO A 147 13.78 7.33 -0.98
C PRO A 147 15.13 6.63 -1.01
N ALA A 148 15.51 6.09 -2.15
CA ALA A 148 16.80 5.42 -2.35
C ALA A 148 17.28 5.63 -3.79
N MET A 149 18.61 5.81 -3.98
CA MET A 149 19.22 5.77 -5.31
C MET A 149 19.24 4.34 -5.81
N ALA A 150 18.90 4.16 -7.06
CA ALA A 150 18.91 2.87 -7.75
C ALA A 150 19.54 2.97 -9.12
N THR A 151 20.05 1.83 -9.57
CA THR A 151 20.52 1.54 -10.92
C THR A 151 19.74 0.35 -11.47
N TRP A 152 20.06 -0.11 -12.66
CA TRP A 152 19.55 -1.36 -13.21
C TRP A 152 20.65 -2.12 -13.95
N TYR A 153 20.50 -3.44 -14.05
CA TYR A 153 21.42 -4.36 -14.71
C TYR A 153 20.68 -5.46 -15.45
N GLY A 154 21.35 -6.07 -16.40
CA GLY A 154 20.76 -7.16 -17.19
C GLY A 154 21.64 -7.57 -18.37
N PRO A 155 21.85 -6.70 -19.37
CA PRO A 155 22.75 -7.00 -20.47
C PRO A 155 24.15 -7.45 -19.96
N GLY A 156 24.69 -8.53 -20.51
CA GLY A 156 25.96 -9.11 -20.06
C GLY A 156 25.88 -10.06 -18.85
N PHE A 157 24.73 -10.13 -18.15
CA PHE A 157 24.51 -11.04 -17.02
C PHE A 157 23.53 -12.17 -17.32
N TYR A 158 22.81 -12.12 -18.45
CA TYR A 158 21.86 -13.17 -18.82
C TYR A 158 22.53 -14.55 -18.92
N GLY A 159 21.86 -15.56 -18.37
CA GLY A 159 22.35 -16.93 -18.29
C GLY A 159 23.23 -17.23 -17.08
N ARG A 160 23.77 -16.19 -16.40
CA ARG A 160 24.58 -16.36 -15.19
C ARG A 160 23.70 -16.61 -13.97
N THR A 161 24.25 -17.29 -12.98
CA THR A 161 23.60 -17.46 -11.67
C THR A 161 23.92 -16.24 -10.79
N THR A 162 22.90 -15.66 -10.18
CA THR A 162 23.02 -14.54 -9.24
C THR A 162 23.59 -15.04 -7.89
N ALA A 163 24.00 -14.13 -7.02
CA ALA A 163 24.47 -14.46 -5.67
C ALA A 163 23.40 -15.12 -4.78
N CYS A 164 22.12 -15.04 -5.17
CA CYS A 164 21.02 -15.73 -4.50
C CYS A 164 20.65 -17.08 -5.13
N GLY A 165 21.47 -17.61 -6.05
CA GLY A 165 21.24 -18.89 -6.69
C GLY A 165 20.19 -18.89 -7.81
N VAL A 166 19.70 -17.72 -8.22
CA VAL A 166 18.68 -17.58 -9.26
C VAL A 166 19.34 -17.35 -10.62
N ARG A 167 18.90 -18.02 -11.67
CA ARG A 167 19.39 -17.77 -13.03
C ARG A 167 18.89 -16.43 -13.55
N MET A 168 19.79 -15.57 -13.99
CA MET A 168 19.44 -14.27 -14.58
C MET A 168 18.85 -14.47 -15.97
N THR A 169 17.57 -14.09 -16.12
CA THR A 169 16.84 -14.13 -17.39
C THR A 169 16.38 -12.74 -17.81
N ARG A 170 15.95 -12.59 -19.07
CA ARG A 170 15.37 -11.32 -19.55
C ARG A 170 14.08 -10.93 -18.84
N THR A 171 13.37 -11.90 -18.25
CA THR A 171 12.06 -11.76 -17.58
C THR A 171 12.16 -11.82 -16.06
N LEU A 172 13.35 -12.05 -15.49
CA LEU A 172 13.52 -12.14 -14.05
C LEU A 172 13.18 -10.80 -13.39
N LEU A 173 12.10 -10.78 -12.62
CA LEU A 173 11.78 -9.65 -11.73
C LEU A 173 12.51 -9.78 -10.40
N GLY A 174 13.21 -8.74 -10.02
CA GLY A 174 13.96 -8.72 -8.76
C GLY A 174 14.79 -7.47 -8.58
N VAL A 175 15.42 -7.40 -7.42
CA VAL A 175 16.41 -6.38 -7.08
C VAL A 175 17.64 -7.02 -6.48
N ALA A 176 18.82 -6.42 -6.73
CA ALA A 176 19.99 -6.69 -5.92
C ALA A 176 20.02 -5.73 -4.71
N HIS A 177 20.43 -6.27 -3.55
CA HIS A 177 20.62 -5.51 -2.32
C HIS A 177 21.79 -6.07 -1.51
N LYS A 178 22.59 -5.18 -0.89
CA LYS A 178 23.81 -5.59 -0.18
C LYS A 178 23.56 -6.54 0.98
N THR A 179 22.55 -6.28 1.81
CA THR A 179 22.37 -6.91 3.12
C THR A 179 21.01 -7.57 3.36
N LEU A 180 19.96 -7.23 2.60
CA LEU A 180 18.67 -7.90 2.73
C LEU A 180 18.80 -9.37 2.34
N LYS A 181 18.20 -10.27 3.10
CA LYS A 181 18.20 -11.72 2.79
C LYS A 181 17.63 -11.97 1.39
N CYS A 182 18.17 -12.95 0.67
CA CYS A 182 17.61 -13.42 -0.60
C CYS A 182 16.14 -13.81 -0.42
N GLY A 183 15.31 -13.53 -1.42
CA GLY A 183 13.87 -13.74 -1.35
C GLY A 183 13.08 -12.67 -0.58
N THR A 184 13.74 -11.77 0.16
CA THR A 184 13.03 -10.67 0.83
C THR A 184 12.23 -9.85 -0.17
N LYS A 185 10.93 -9.73 0.04
CA LYS A 185 10.06 -8.90 -0.81
C LYS A 185 10.30 -7.40 -0.53
N VAL A 186 10.46 -6.65 -1.60
CA VAL A 186 10.65 -5.19 -1.60
C VAL A 186 9.59 -4.57 -2.49
N ALA A 187 8.79 -3.65 -1.93
CA ALA A 187 7.93 -2.79 -2.74
C ALA A 187 8.77 -1.65 -3.29
N VAL A 188 8.79 -1.51 -4.61
CA VAL A 188 9.50 -0.46 -5.34
C VAL A 188 8.48 0.46 -5.98
N LEU A 189 8.62 1.77 -5.76
CA LEU A 189 7.74 2.82 -6.29
C LEU A 189 8.55 3.80 -7.14
N TYR A 190 8.19 3.96 -8.41
CA TYR A 190 8.82 4.93 -9.31
C TYR A 190 7.77 5.59 -10.20
N LYS A 191 7.73 6.92 -10.22
CA LYS A 191 6.78 7.73 -11.03
C LYS A 191 5.32 7.24 -10.97
N GLY A 192 4.87 6.79 -9.78
CA GLY A 192 3.50 6.32 -9.55
C GLY A 192 3.25 4.86 -9.95
N ARG A 193 4.25 4.14 -10.44
CA ARG A 193 4.19 2.69 -10.67
C ARG A 193 4.84 1.95 -9.51
N ARG A 194 4.19 0.90 -9.05
CA ARG A 194 4.70 0.03 -8.00
C ARG A 194 4.85 -1.40 -8.50
N ILE A 195 5.90 -2.06 -8.03
CA ILE A 195 6.07 -3.49 -8.18
C ILE A 195 6.66 -4.08 -6.90
N ASP A 196 6.18 -5.24 -6.51
CA ASP A 196 6.67 -5.98 -5.35
C ASP A 196 7.55 -7.12 -5.84
N VAL A 197 8.86 -7.02 -5.60
CA VAL A 197 9.85 -7.96 -6.16
C VAL A 197 10.74 -8.55 -5.07
N PRO A 198 11.27 -9.78 -5.26
CA PRO A 198 12.23 -10.37 -4.35
C PRO A 198 13.62 -9.77 -4.50
N VAL A 199 14.42 -9.85 -3.45
CA VAL A 199 15.87 -9.73 -3.53
C VAL A 199 16.41 -10.99 -4.18
N VAL A 200 17.02 -10.87 -5.36
CA VAL A 200 17.52 -11.98 -6.17
C VAL A 200 19.03 -11.99 -6.33
N ASP A 201 19.72 -10.91 -5.89
CA ASP A 201 21.17 -10.78 -6.06
C ASP A 201 21.82 -9.93 -4.97
N ARG A 202 23.17 -9.88 -4.96
CA ARG A 202 23.97 -9.03 -4.10
C ARG A 202 24.50 -7.81 -4.87
N GLY A 203 24.57 -6.67 -4.20
CA GLY A 203 24.92 -5.38 -4.76
C GLY A 203 23.82 -4.35 -4.47
N PRO A 204 23.83 -3.20 -5.14
CA PRO A 204 24.90 -2.67 -5.98
C PRO A 204 26.15 -2.34 -5.16
N PHE A 205 27.34 -2.54 -5.72
CA PHE A 205 28.59 -2.18 -5.05
C PHE A 205 29.03 -0.74 -5.37
N ARG A 206 28.30 -0.07 -6.28
CA ARG A 206 28.50 1.35 -6.58
C ARG A 206 28.18 2.21 -5.35
N HIS A 207 29.07 3.16 -5.05
CA HIS A 207 28.86 4.10 -3.94
C HIS A 207 27.57 4.92 -4.12
N GLY A 208 26.87 5.19 -3.02
CA GLY A 208 25.63 5.98 -3.02
C GLY A 208 24.38 5.24 -3.53
N THR A 209 24.52 4.09 -4.19
CA THR A 209 23.40 3.29 -4.72
C THR A 209 22.98 2.22 -3.71
N LYS A 210 21.68 2.04 -3.53
CA LYS A 210 21.12 1.11 -2.54
C LYS A 210 20.46 -0.11 -3.17
N TYR A 211 19.83 0.06 -4.32
CA TYR A 211 19.17 -0.99 -5.08
C TYR A 211 19.69 -1.03 -6.50
N ASP A 212 19.77 -2.23 -7.06
CA ASP A 212 20.03 -2.44 -8.48
C ASP A 212 18.91 -3.30 -9.04
N LEU A 213 18.11 -2.74 -9.96
CA LEU A 213 16.94 -3.40 -10.50
C LEU A 213 17.37 -4.40 -11.58
N THR A 214 16.75 -5.57 -11.65
CA THR A 214 16.86 -6.37 -12.87
C THR A 214 16.25 -5.61 -14.05
N ALA A 215 16.71 -5.86 -15.26
CA ALA A 215 16.21 -5.20 -16.48
C ALA A 215 14.68 -5.33 -16.60
N ALA A 216 14.10 -6.49 -16.29
CA ALA A 216 12.65 -6.67 -16.29
C ALA A 216 11.94 -5.79 -15.27
N THR A 217 12.47 -5.66 -14.06
CA THR A 217 11.92 -4.76 -13.03
C THR A 217 12.00 -3.30 -13.47
N ALA A 218 13.14 -2.88 -14.02
CA ALA A 218 13.36 -1.54 -14.52
C ALA A 218 12.37 -1.21 -15.65
N GLN A 219 12.24 -2.10 -16.63
CA GLN A 219 11.28 -1.96 -17.73
C GLN A 219 9.83 -1.85 -17.24
N ALA A 220 9.43 -2.71 -16.31
CA ALA A 220 8.09 -2.70 -15.74
C ALA A 220 7.77 -1.36 -15.05
N LEU A 221 8.73 -0.73 -14.38
CA LEU A 221 8.58 0.57 -13.74
C LEU A 221 8.74 1.76 -14.69
N GLY A 222 9.26 1.57 -15.90
CA GLY A 222 9.72 2.65 -16.77
C GLY A 222 10.94 3.38 -16.18
N PHE A 223 11.84 2.61 -15.56
CA PHE A 223 13.08 3.08 -14.95
C PHE A 223 14.23 2.79 -15.93
N ASP A 224 14.75 3.80 -16.59
CA ASP A 224 15.70 3.68 -17.70
C ASP A 224 17.10 4.23 -17.41
N HIS A 225 17.27 4.93 -16.29
CA HIS A 225 18.55 5.53 -15.89
C HIS A 225 18.73 5.48 -14.36
N THR A 226 19.92 5.83 -13.87
CA THR A 226 20.18 5.97 -12.43
C THR A 226 19.35 7.11 -11.88
N ASP A 227 18.43 6.79 -10.95
CA ASP A 227 17.55 7.79 -10.36
C ASP A 227 17.13 7.39 -8.94
N ARG A 228 16.42 8.29 -8.28
CA ARG A 228 15.83 8.08 -6.97
C ARG A 228 14.44 7.47 -7.07
N LEU A 229 14.26 6.33 -6.45
CA LEU A 229 12.97 5.66 -6.31
C LEU A 229 12.56 5.55 -4.84
N GLY A 230 11.32 5.13 -4.59
CA GLY A 230 10.85 4.72 -3.27
C GLY A 230 11.01 3.22 -3.09
N ALA A 231 11.57 2.78 -1.96
CA ALA A 231 11.64 1.35 -1.64
C ALA A 231 11.30 1.09 -0.18
N ILE A 232 10.69 -0.06 0.08
CA ILE A 232 10.44 -0.56 1.44
C ILE A 232 10.42 -2.09 1.44
N ARG A 233 11.08 -2.70 2.45
CA ARG A 233 10.92 -4.13 2.72
C ARG A 233 9.48 -4.38 3.17
N LEU A 234 8.79 -5.27 2.49
CA LEU A 234 7.48 -5.74 2.91
C LEU A 234 7.63 -6.67 4.12
N ARG A 235 6.74 -6.51 5.08
CA ARG A 235 6.57 -7.50 6.14
C ARG A 235 5.77 -8.65 5.55
N THR A 236 6.28 -9.86 5.62
CA THR A 236 5.42 -11.05 5.51
C THR A 236 4.46 -10.99 6.70
N ALA A 237 3.18 -11.19 6.46
CA ALA A 237 2.24 -11.47 7.54
C ALA A 237 2.78 -12.69 8.33
N PRO A 238 2.66 -12.69 9.66
CA PRO A 238 3.03 -13.82 10.48
C PRO A 238 2.25 -15.07 10.09
#